data_3b9ae9e1b4c31644e605225e6b004bbb
#
_entry.id   3b9ae9e1b4c31644e605225e6b004bbb
#
_cell.length_a   1.000
_cell.length_b   1.000
_cell.length_c   1.000
_cell.angle_alpha   90.00
_cell.angle_beta   90.00
_cell.angle_gamma   90.00
#
_symmetry.space_group_name_H-M   'P 1'
#
loop_
_entity.id
_entity.type
_entity.pdbx_description
1 polymer ?
#
loop_
_entity_poly.entity_id
_entity_poly.type
_entity_poly.pdbx_seq_one_letter_code
_entity_poly.pdbx_strand_id
1 'polypeptide(L)'
;MMCCTSTTDSESINNFCSLFIDYRLRIAMRQLCERILADGKCFPGGILKVDSFINHQIDPNLMKAIAVEFVRRFADVNANKILTIEASGIAPAVMLGALLDLPVVYVKKKKPSTMKNILAAKVFSFTKQREYDVVVSRDFLTANDRVLFIDDFLAYGNAAMGIIDLVRQAGAQLVGMGVIIEKAFQKGREVIER
;
A
#
# COMPACT_ATOMS: atom_id res chain seq x y z
N MET A 1 11.29 24.27 -1.59
CA MET A 1 12.22 23.81 -0.54
C MET A 1 11.62 24.24 0.79
N MET A 2 10.69 23.42 1.35
CA MET A 2 10.08 23.73 2.65
C MET A 2 10.73 22.85 3.70
N CYS A 3 11.40 23.50 4.63
CA CYS A 3 12.13 22.90 5.75
C CYS A 3 11.11 22.48 6.82
N CYS A 4 11.01 21.20 7.13
CA CYS A 4 10.33 20.77 8.36
C CYS A 4 11.13 21.27 9.55
N THR A 5 10.71 22.36 10.14
CA THR A 5 11.10 22.73 11.49
C THR A 5 10.36 21.84 12.49
N SER A 6 10.95 21.57 13.62
CA SER A 6 10.59 20.58 14.66
C SER A 6 9.29 20.88 15.43
N THR A 7 8.27 21.36 14.76
CA THR A 7 6.91 21.54 15.25
C THR A 7 5.97 20.76 14.34
N THR A 8 5.01 20.06 14.91
CA THR A 8 3.90 19.40 14.23
C THR A 8 3.07 20.45 13.48
N ASP A 9 3.56 20.85 12.32
CA ASP A 9 2.93 21.87 11.49
C ASP A 9 1.79 21.20 10.72
N SER A 10 0.57 21.61 11.00
CA SER A 10 -0.67 21.09 10.39
C SER A 10 -0.65 21.19 8.84
N GLU A 11 0.07 22.15 8.26
CA GLU A 11 0.25 22.27 6.82
C GLU A 11 1.13 21.15 6.22
N SER A 12 2.19 20.75 6.93
CA SER A 12 3.06 19.67 6.46
C SER A 12 2.34 18.32 6.44
N ILE A 13 1.44 18.09 7.41
CA ILE A 13 0.65 16.86 7.51
C ILE A 13 -0.52 16.87 6.52
N ASN A 14 -1.10 18.03 6.22
CA ASN A 14 -2.13 18.16 5.18
C ASN A 14 -1.61 17.76 3.78
N ASN A 15 -0.32 17.96 3.49
CA ASN A 15 0.31 17.50 2.26
C ASN A 15 0.46 15.95 2.20
N PHE A 16 0.47 15.26 3.34
CA PHE A 16 0.42 13.80 3.40
C PHE A 16 -1.02 13.27 3.40
N CYS A 17 -1.99 14.06 3.84
CA CYS A 17 -3.41 13.71 3.87
C CYS A 17 -4.16 13.98 2.57
N SER A 18 -3.50 14.42 1.48
CA SER A 18 -4.14 14.65 0.18
C SER A 18 -4.57 13.36 -0.54
N LEU A 19 -4.65 12.27 0.21
CA LEU A 19 -5.15 11.00 -0.23
C LEU A 19 -6.64 11.06 -0.47
N PHE A 20 -7.05 10.93 -1.72
CA PHE A 20 -8.43 10.72 -2.15
C PHE A 20 -9.39 11.86 -1.79
N ILE A 21 -9.28 12.98 -2.48
CA ILE A 21 -10.33 13.98 -2.48
C ILE A 21 -11.44 13.52 -3.43
N ASP A 22 -12.22 12.54 -2.99
CA ASP A 22 -13.60 12.45 -3.39
C ASP A 22 -14.43 13.02 -2.23
N TYR A 23 -15.22 14.04 -2.51
CA TYR A 23 -16.00 14.80 -1.54
C TYR A 23 -16.97 13.93 -0.71
N ARG A 24 -17.38 12.76 -1.23
CA ARG A 24 -18.29 11.81 -0.57
C ARG A 24 -17.61 10.92 0.49
N LEU A 25 -16.28 10.87 0.53
CA LEU A 25 -15.52 9.89 1.30
C LEU A 25 -14.75 10.46 2.50
N ARG A 26 -14.97 11.72 2.83
CA ARG A 26 -14.29 12.43 3.93
C ARG A 26 -14.43 11.77 5.31
N ILE A 27 -15.48 11.00 5.56
CA ILE A 27 -15.80 10.54 6.94
C ILE A 27 -14.88 9.38 7.38
N ALA A 28 -14.64 8.37 6.53
CA ALA A 28 -13.79 7.24 6.92
C ALA A 28 -12.30 7.61 6.94
N MET A 29 -11.86 8.42 6.00
CA MET A 29 -10.48 8.94 5.97
C MET A 29 -10.21 9.98 7.06
N ARG A 30 -11.24 10.58 7.62
CA ARG A 30 -11.11 11.51 8.76
C ARG A 30 -10.42 10.84 9.96
N GLN A 31 -10.79 9.61 10.30
CA GLN A 31 -10.15 8.89 11.41
C GLN A 31 -8.65 8.66 11.18
N LEU A 32 -8.26 8.33 9.96
CA LEU A 32 -6.84 8.19 9.61
C LEU A 32 -6.10 9.53 9.70
N CYS A 33 -6.68 10.60 9.15
CA CYS A 33 -6.08 11.94 9.22
C CYS A 33 -5.93 12.41 10.68
N GLU A 34 -6.97 12.27 11.49
CA GLU A 34 -6.93 12.62 12.91
C GLU A 34 -5.86 11.79 13.66
N ARG A 35 -5.73 10.49 13.32
CA ARG A 35 -4.71 9.63 13.93
C ARG A 35 -3.30 10.02 13.51
N ILE A 36 -3.10 10.36 12.24
CA ILE A 36 -1.79 10.84 11.75
C ILE A 36 -1.43 12.17 12.41
N LEU A 37 -2.39 13.09 12.57
CA LEU A 37 -2.18 14.36 13.24
C LEU A 37 -1.82 14.20 14.71
N ALA A 38 -2.47 13.25 15.41
CA ALA A 38 -2.27 13.01 16.83
C ALA A 38 -0.94 12.29 17.14
N ASP A 39 -0.64 11.23 16.39
CA ASP A 39 0.41 10.27 16.74
C ASP A 39 1.50 10.13 15.68
N GLY A 40 1.29 10.65 14.47
CA GLY A 40 2.28 10.65 13.40
C GLY A 40 3.43 11.61 13.67
N LYS A 41 4.64 11.26 13.21
CA LYS A 41 5.83 12.13 13.32
C LYS A 41 6.43 12.36 11.94
N CYS A 42 6.55 13.62 11.57
CA CYS A 42 7.22 14.02 10.34
C CYS A 42 8.70 14.30 10.60
N PHE A 43 9.57 13.81 9.69
CA PHE A 43 10.99 14.04 9.72
C PHE A 43 11.46 14.68 8.40
N PRO A 44 12.62 15.37 8.40
CA PRO A 44 13.23 15.89 7.18
C PRO A 44 13.37 14.79 6.10
N GLY A 45 13.27 15.20 4.82
CA GLY A 45 13.32 14.26 3.69
C GLY A 45 11.99 13.58 3.37
N GLY A 46 10.87 14.09 3.91
CA GLY A 46 9.53 13.58 3.60
C GLY A 46 9.25 12.21 4.23
N ILE A 47 9.80 11.97 5.42
CA ILE A 47 9.55 10.75 6.17
C ILE A 47 8.37 10.99 7.10
N LEU A 48 7.32 10.20 6.96
CA LEU A 48 6.21 10.12 7.90
C LEU A 48 6.30 8.81 8.67
N LYS A 49 6.42 8.90 9.99
CA LYS A 49 6.46 7.77 10.90
C LYS A 49 5.07 7.55 11.50
N VAL A 50 4.51 6.37 11.29
CA VAL A 50 3.18 5.93 11.74
C VAL A 50 3.26 4.58 12.46
N ASP A 51 4.38 4.32 13.11
CA ASP A 51 4.74 3.03 13.72
C ASP A 51 3.77 2.63 14.83
N SER A 52 3.19 3.61 15.52
CA SER A 52 2.32 3.38 16.67
C SER A 52 0.93 2.85 16.31
N PHE A 53 0.57 2.82 15.00
CA PHE A 53 -0.78 2.40 14.59
C PHE A 53 -0.89 1.72 13.22
N ILE A 54 0.19 1.72 12.38
CA ILE A 54 0.19 1.04 11.06
C ILE A 54 1.30 0.01 10.92
N ASN A 55 2.60 0.43 11.12
CA ASN A 55 3.74 -0.32 10.59
C ASN A 55 4.45 -1.19 11.62
N HIS A 56 4.27 -0.94 12.90
CA HIS A 56 4.93 -1.69 13.99
C HIS A 56 3.91 -2.15 15.03
N GLN A 57 3.24 -1.21 15.68
CA GLN A 57 2.00 -1.49 16.38
C GLN A 57 0.85 -1.26 15.39
N ILE A 58 -0.08 -2.20 15.32
CA ILE A 58 -1.25 -2.14 14.43
C ILE A 58 -2.48 -1.85 15.28
N ASP A 59 -3.21 -0.78 14.93
CA ASP A 59 -4.52 -0.51 15.51
C ASP A 59 -5.59 -1.25 14.70
N PRO A 60 -6.20 -2.33 15.24
CA PRO A 60 -7.13 -3.14 14.48
C PRO A 60 -8.44 -2.42 14.16
N ASN A 61 -8.86 -1.46 14.98
CA ASN A 61 -10.07 -0.68 14.71
C ASN A 61 -9.85 0.30 13.56
N LEU A 62 -8.68 0.95 13.54
CA LEU A 62 -8.29 1.78 12.41
C LEU A 62 -8.14 0.96 11.12
N MET A 63 -7.50 -0.21 11.18
CA MET A 63 -7.38 -1.10 10.01
C MET A 63 -8.74 -1.55 9.49
N LYS A 64 -9.69 -1.86 10.37
CA LYS A 64 -11.07 -2.18 9.99
C LYS A 64 -11.76 -1.01 9.29
N ALA A 65 -11.62 0.20 9.81
CA ALA A 65 -12.19 1.40 9.19
C ALA A 65 -11.59 1.66 7.79
N ILE A 66 -10.27 1.50 7.64
CA ILE A 66 -9.57 1.59 6.35
C ILE A 66 -10.07 0.51 5.37
N ALA A 67 -10.22 -0.73 5.83
CA ALA A 67 -10.70 -1.82 4.99
C ALA A 67 -12.16 -1.57 4.52
N VAL A 68 -13.03 -1.06 5.38
CA VAL A 68 -14.41 -0.65 4.99
C VAL A 68 -14.37 0.42 3.91
N GLU A 69 -13.45 1.37 4.01
CA GLU A 69 -13.29 2.40 2.98
C GLU A 69 -12.79 1.81 1.66
N PHE A 70 -11.87 0.85 1.68
CA PHE A 70 -11.46 0.12 0.48
C PHE A 70 -12.61 -0.67 -0.13
N VAL A 71 -13.44 -1.35 0.68
CA VAL A 71 -14.66 -2.03 0.18
C VAL A 71 -15.54 -1.06 -0.60
N ARG A 72 -15.78 0.13 -0.07
CA ARG A 72 -16.61 1.15 -0.73
C ARG A 72 -16.03 1.65 -2.04
N ARG A 73 -14.71 1.83 -2.11
CA ARG A 73 -14.01 2.34 -3.31
C ARG A 73 -13.90 1.30 -4.41
N PHE A 74 -13.77 0.05 -4.03
CA PHE A 74 -13.59 -1.07 -4.94
C PHE A 74 -14.85 -1.93 -5.07
N ALA A 75 -16.05 -1.38 -4.72
CA ALA A 75 -17.32 -2.11 -4.77
C ALA A 75 -17.62 -2.69 -6.16
N ASP A 76 -17.28 -1.94 -7.22
CA ASP A 76 -17.53 -2.33 -8.60
C ASP A 76 -16.37 -3.11 -9.23
N VAL A 77 -15.30 -3.32 -8.47
CA VAL A 77 -14.12 -4.03 -8.96
C VAL A 77 -14.30 -5.53 -8.74
N ASN A 78 -14.36 -6.29 -9.82
CA ASN A 78 -14.54 -7.74 -9.78
C ASN A 78 -13.21 -8.45 -9.51
N ALA A 79 -12.66 -8.24 -8.30
CA ALA A 79 -11.46 -8.95 -7.84
C ALA A 79 -11.81 -10.35 -7.31
N ASN A 80 -10.89 -11.30 -7.45
CA ASN A 80 -10.97 -12.61 -6.82
C ASN A 80 -9.76 -12.92 -5.93
N LYS A 81 -8.82 -11.99 -5.86
CA LYS A 81 -7.61 -12.12 -5.04
C LYS A 81 -7.08 -10.76 -4.62
N ILE A 82 -6.64 -10.65 -3.38
CA ILE A 82 -5.91 -9.49 -2.90
C ILE A 82 -4.41 -9.82 -2.92
N LEU A 83 -3.62 -8.91 -3.46
CA LEU A 83 -2.16 -8.99 -3.44
C LEU A 83 -1.62 -7.81 -2.62
N THR A 84 -0.58 -8.06 -1.85
CA THR A 84 0.14 -7.03 -1.10
C THR A 84 1.64 -7.32 -1.09
N ILE A 85 2.41 -6.45 -0.46
CA ILE A 85 3.85 -6.67 -0.26
C ILE A 85 4.20 -6.64 1.23
N GLU A 86 5.07 -7.56 1.68
CA GLU A 86 5.51 -7.58 3.08
C GLU A 86 6.31 -6.31 3.44
N ALA A 87 6.20 -5.79 4.67
CA ALA A 87 5.41 -6.33 5.76
C ALA A 87 4.13 -5.50 6.02
N SER A 88 4.16 -4.18 5.90
CA SER A 88 3.14 -3.24 6.40
C SER A 88 1.81 -3.31 5.64
N GLY A 89 1.84 -3.69 4.37
CA GLY A 89 0.64 -3.89 3.55
C GLY A 89 -0.19 -5.12 3.96
N ILE A 90 0.38 -6.06 4.73
CA ILE A 90 -0.31 -7.30 5.09
C ILE A 90 -1.53 -7.03 5.98
N ALA A 91 -1.40 -6.14 6.97
CA ALA A 91 -2.50 -5.87 7.90
C ALA A 91 -3.77 -5.33 7.21
N PRO A 92 -3.70 -4.25 6.40
CA PRO A 92 -4.86 -3.75 5.68
C PRO A 92 -5.38 -4.75 4.64
N ALA A 93 -4.50 -5.50 3.97
CA ALA A 93 -4.90 -6.50 2.99
C ALA A 93 -5.69 -7.66 3.64
N VAL A 94 -5.26 -8.14 4.80
CA VAL A 94 -5.98 -9.21 5.54
C VAL A 94 -7.34 -8.72 6.03
N MET A 95 -7.42 -7.50 6.55
CA MET A 95 -8.70 -6.93 6.97
C MET A 95 -9.67 -6.77 5.78
N LEU A 96 -9.17 -6.32 4.63
CA LEU A 96 -9.96 -6.22 3.41
C LEU A 96 -10.39 -7.59 2.91
N GLY A 97 -9.48 -8.57 2.90
CA GLY A 97 -9.76 -9.95 2.51
C GLY A 97 -10.86 -10.59 3.35
N ALA A 98 -10.85 -10.33 4.67
CA ALA A 98 -11.88 -10.80 5.58
C ALA A 98 -13.26 -10.17 5.31
N LEU A 99 -13.30 -8.90 4.84
CA LEU A 99 -14.56 -8.21 4.51
C LEU A 99 -15.11 -8.62 3.13
N LEU A 100 -14.25 -8.97 2.18
CA LEU A 100 -14.62 -9.33 0.82
C LEU A 100 -14.71 -10.85 0.59
N ASP A 101 -14.35 -11.65 1.60
CA ASP A 101 -14.21 -13.11 1.50
C ASP A 101 -13.24 -13.52 0.37
N LEU A 102 -12.10 -12.81 0.27
CA LEU A 102 -11.08 -13.02 -0.74
C LEU A 102 -9.76 -13.51 -0.14
N PRO A 103 -9.07 -14.46 -0.81
CA PRO A 103 -7.74 -14.86 -0.40
C PRO A 103 -6.74 -13.72 -0.54
N VAL A 104 -5.81 -13.64 0.42
CA VAL A 104 -4.74 -12.64 0.44
C VAL A 104 -3.41 -13.33 0.21
N VAL A 105 -2.68 -12.87 -0.80
CA VAL A 105 -1.32 -13.29 -1.10
C VAL A 105 -0.38 -12.12 -0.86
N TYR A 106 0.73 -12.37 -0.17
CA TYR A 106 1.75 -11.34 -0.01
C TYR A 106 3.05 -11.69 -0.72
N VAL A 107 3.56 -10.72 -1.45
CA VAL A 107 4.84 -10.76 -2.15
C VAL A 107 5.96 -10.62 -1.12
N LYS A 108 6.97 -11.47 -1.21
CA LYS A 108 8.10 -11.53 -0.27
C LYS A 108 9.29 -10.73 -0.79
N LYS A 109 9.98 -10.03 0.11
CA LYS A 109 11.23 -9.28 -0.19
C LYS A 109 12.49 -10.15 -0.18
N LYS A 110 12.34 -11.41 0.18
CA LYS A 110 13.38 -12.43 0.09
C LYS A 110 12.78 -13.74 -0.37
N LYS A 111 13.47 -14.44 -1.26
CA LYS A 111 13.10 -15.80 -1.67
C LYS A 111 13.34 -16.76 -0.49
N PRO A 112 12.28 -17.42 0.05
CA PRO A 112 12.46 -18.53 0.99
C PRO A 112 13.12 -19.72 0.29
N SER A 113 13.95 -20.46 1.01
CA SER A 113 14.61 -21.67 0.48
C SER A 113 13.62 -22.75 0.00
N THR A 114 12.43 -22.76 0.59
CA THR A 114 11.36 -23.72 0.26
C THR A 114 10.56 -23.36 -0.99
N MET A 115 10.71 -22.14 -1.53
CA MET A 115 9.92 -21.65 -2.66
C MET A 115 10.61 -21.99 -3.98
N LYS A 116 10.04 -22.89 -4.78
CA LYS A 116 10.65 -23.41 -6.03
C LYS A 116 10.11 -22.72 -7.29
N ASN A 117 8.80 -22.66 -7.45
CA ASN A 117 8.13 -22.11 -8.64
C ASN A 117 7.76 -20.64 -8.39
N ILE A 118 8.64 -19.71 -8.75
CA ILE A 118 8.48 -18.29 -8.42
C ILE A 118 8.37 -17.40 -9.64
N LEU A 119 7.65 -16.30 -9.46
CA LEU A 119 7.77 -15.08 -10.21
C LEU A 119 8.65 -14.12 -9.42
N ALA A 120 9.50 -13.35 -10.09
CA ALA A 120 10.39 -12.39 -9.47
C ALA A 120 10.39 -11.07 -10.24
N ALA A 121 10.41 -9.96 -9.52
CA ALA A 121 10.58 -8.63 -10.08
C ALA A 121 11.62 -7.85 -9.26
N LYS A 122 12.35 -6.94 -9.93
CA LYS A 122 13.29 -6.03 -9.26
C LYS A 122 12.59 -4.76 -8.83
N VAL A 123 12.82 -4.35 -7.60
CA VAL A 123 12.30 -3.11 -7.03
C VAL A 123 13.45 -2.29 -6.48
N PHE A 124 13.53 -1.01 -6.84
CA PHE A 124 14.50 -0.09 -6.29
C PHE A 124 13.97 0.57 -5.02
N SER A 125 14.71 0.45 -3.91
CA SER A 125 14.40 1.14 -2.66
C SER A 125 15.14 2.47 -2.58
N PHE A 126 14.42 3.58 -2.70
CA PHE A 126 15.00 4.91 -2.50
C PHE A 126 15.51 5.14 -1.07
N THR A 127 14.84 4.58 -0.08
CA THR A 127 15.26 4.70 1.34
C THR A 127 16.57 3.98 1.60
N LYS A 128 16.78 2.82 0.94
CA LYS A 128 18.00 2.00 1.13
C LYS A 128 19.02 2.16 0.00
N GLN A 129 18.70 2.97 -1.03
CA GLN A 129 19.53 3.21 -2.22
C GLN A 129 20.07 1.90 -2.84
N ARG A 130 19.21 0.88 -2.91
CA ARG A 130 19.55 -0.43 -3.50
C ARG A 130 18.37 -1.12 -4.15
N GLU A 131 18.67 -1.94 -5.14
CA GLU A 131 17.71 -2.89 -5.68
C GLU A 131 17.52 -4.09 -4.75
N TYR A 132 16.33 -4.64 -4.74
CA TYR A 132 16.01 -5.92 -4.12
C TYR A 132 14.98 -6.65 -4.95
N ASP A 133 15.00 -7.97 -4.87
CA ASP A 133 14.01 -8.79 -5.55
C ASP A 133 12.77 -8.94 -4.67
N VAL A 134 11.62 -8.88 -5.33
CA VAL A 134 10.33 -9.28 -4.75
C VAL A 134 9.86 -10.54 -5.45
N VAL A 135 9.32 -11.49 -4.69
CA VAL A 135 8.98 -12.81 -5.22
C VAL A 135 7.60 -13.25 -4.76
N VAL A 136 6.90 -13.99 -5.62
CA VAL A 136 5.64 -14.66 -5.30
C VAL A 136 5.64 -16.05 -5.95
N SER A 137 4.98 -17.05 -5.33
CA SER A 137 4.82 -18.37 -5.92
C SER A 137 3.78 -18.33 -7.06
N ARG A 138 4.08 -19.00 -8.16
CA ARG A 138 3.12 -19.28 -9.24
C ARG A 138 1.94 -20.14 -8.77
N ASP A 139 2.09 -20.86 -7.67
CA ASP A 139 1.02 -21.66 -7.09
C ASP A 139 -0.11 -20.78 -6.50
N PHE A 140 0.20 -19.50 -6.19
CA PHE A 140 -0.73 -18.55 -5.58
C PHE A 140 -1.06 -17.35 -6.44
N LEU A 141 -0.37 -17.17 -7.58
CA LEU A 141 -0.66 -16.10 -8.53
C LEU A 141 -0.64 -16.67 -9.96
N THR A 142 -1.81 -16.74 -10.57
CA THR A 142 -2.08 -17.44 -11.84
C THR A 142 -2.81 -16.54 -12.83
N ALA A 143 -2.89 -16.98 -14.10
CA ALA A 143 -3.59 -16.26 -15.16
C ALA A 143 -5.10 -16.08 -14.94
N ASN A 144 -5.70 -16.85 -14.02
CA ASN A 144 -7.12 -16.75 -13.70
C ASN A 144 -7.42 -15.69 -12.64
N ASP A 145 -6.39 -15.04 -12.09
CA ASP A 145 -6.55 -14.10 -10.99
C ASP A 145 -6.85 -12.68 -11.49
N ARG A 146 -7.86 -12.09 -10.89
CA ARG A 146 -8.18 -10.67 -10.95
C ARG A 146 -7.76 -10.03 -9.63
N VAL A 147 -6.63 -9.36 -9.67
CA VAL A 147 -5.87 -8.92 -8.50
C VAL A 147 -6.25 -7.51 -8.11
N LEU A 148 -6.65 -7.33 -6.85
CA LEU A 148 -6.68 -6.03 -6.18
C LEU A 148 -5.40 -5.89 -5.33
N PHE A 149 -4.52 -4.95 -5.70
CA PHE A 149 -3.31 -4.67 -4.93
C PHE A 149 -3.58 -3.66 -3.81
N ILE A 150 -3.14 -3.98 -2.59
CA ILE A 150 -3.28 -3.13 -1.39
C ILE A 150 -1.91 -2.97 -0.74
N ASP A 151 -1.54 -1.72 -0.40
CA ASP A 151 -0.29 -1.43 0.32
C ASP A 151 -0.47 -0.30 1.35
N ASP A 152 0.54 -0.08 2.19
CA ASP A 152 0.52 0.99 3.20
C ASP A 152 0.89 2.36 2.62
N PHE A 153 1.95 2.45 1.81
CA PHE A 153 2.45 3.71 1.25
C PHE A 153 2.66 3.67 -0.26
N LEU A 154 2.24 4.76 -0.92
CA LEU A 154 2.70 5.09 -2.27
C LEU A 154 3.70 6.26 -2.20
N ALA A 155 4.95 5.98 -2.54
CA ALA A 155 6.04 6.94 -2.59
C ALA A 155 6.43 7.24 -4.06
N TYR A 156 7.48 6.63 -4.56
CA TYR A 156 7.93 6.77 -5.96
C TYR A 156 7.29 5.76 -6.93
N GLY A 157 6.42 4.86 -6.45
CA GLY A 157 5.73 3.87 -7.26
C GLY A 157 6.53 2.59 -7.56
N ASN A 158 7.78 2.46 -7.09
CA ASN A 158 8.63 1.33 -7.45
C ASN A 158 8.08 -0.03 -6.96
N ALA A 159 7.53 -0.09 -5.75
CA ALA A 159 6.89 -1.30 -5.26
C ALA A 159 5.68 -1.67 -6.12
N ALA A 160 4.84 -0.69 -6.45
CA ALA A 160 3.69 -0.87 -7.33
C ALA A 160 4.11 -1.37 -8.73
N MET A 161 5.16 -0.81 -9.31
CA MET A 161 5.69 -1.27 -10.60
C MET A 161 6.21 -2.71 -10.54
N GLY A 162 6.87 -3.10 -9.44
CA GLY A 162 7.25 -4.49 -9.20
C GLY A 162 6.05 -5.44 -9.13
N ILE A 163 4.96 -5.01 -8.50
CA ILE A 163 3.70 -5.77 -8.45
C ILE A 163 3.07 -5.88 -9.85
N ILE A 164 3.01 -4.78 -10.61
CA ILE A 164 2.49 -4.78 -12.00
C ILE A 164 3.28 -5.79 -12.84
N ASP A 165 4.60 -5.83 -12.70
CA ASP A 165 5.43 -6.78 -13.43
C ASP A 165 5.15 -8.24 -13.01
N LEU A 166 5.03 -8.53 -11.72
CA LEU A 166 4.67 -9.88 -11.22
C LEU A 166 3.30 -10.34 -11.73
N VAL A 167 2.29 -9.46 -11.70
CA VAL A 167 0.95 -9.75 -12.20
C VAL A 167 0.98 -10.04 -13.70
N ARG A 168 1.74 -9.27 -14.48
CA ARG A 168 1.94 -9.51 -15.91
C ARG A 168 2.66 -10.83 -16.18
N GLN A 169 3.72 -11.15 -15.43
CA GLN A 169 4.44 -12.44 -15.55
C GLN A 169 3.56 -13.64 -15.22
N ALA A 170 2.58 -13.48 -14.34
CA ALA A 170 1.58 -14.50 -14.02
C ALA A 170 0.53 -14.68 -15.12
N GLY A 171 0.39 -13.72 -16.03
CA GLY A 171 -0.73 -13.60 -16.94
C GLY A 171 -2.04 -13.17 -16.26
N ALA A 172 -1.97 -12.71 -15.02
CA ALA A 172 -3.10 -12.24 -14.23
C ALA A 172 -3.53 -10.83 -14.64
N GLN A 173 -4.70 -10.40 -14.19
CA GLN A 173 -5.22 -9.07 -14.43
C GLN A 173 -5.13 -8.24 -13.15
N LEU A 174 -4.48 -7.07 -13.22
CA LEU A 174 -4.58 -6.07 -12.16
C LEU A 174 -5.87 -5.26 -12.36
N VAL A 175 -6.81 -5.38 -11.43
CA VAL A 175 -8.14 -4.75 -11.55
C VAL A 175 -8.29 -3.50 -10.67
N GLY A 176 -7.37 -3.29 -9.73
CA GLY A 176 -7.35 -2.10 -8.90
C GLY A 176 -6.11 -2.04 -8.03
N MET A 177 -5.82 -0.83 -7.54
CA MET A 177 -4.71 -0.57 -6.63
C MET A 177 -5.16 0.42 -5.55
N GLY A 178 -4.98 0.05 -4.28
CA GLY A 178 -5.28 0.88 -3.13
C GLY A 178 -4.09 1.02 -2.20
N VAL A 179 -3.88 2.23 -1.67
CA VAL A 179 -2.85 2.51 -0.67
C VAL A 179 -3.43 3.30 0.48
N ILE A 180 -2.90 3.11 1.68
CA ILE A 180 -3.38 3.84 2.87
C ILE A 180 -2.89 5.28 2.83
N ILE A 181 -1.63 5.51 2.51
CA ILE A 181 -0.99 6.83 2.52
C ILE A 181 -0.23 7.06 1.21
N GLU A 182 -0.54 8.14 0.53
CA GLU A 182 0.22 8.61 -0.63
C GLU A 182 1.12 9.78 -0.24
N LYS A 183 2.36 9.74 -0.66
CA LYS A 183 3.27 10.88 -0.59
C LYS A 183 3.11 11.72 -1.86
N ALA A 184 2.09 12.58 -1.89
CA ALA A 184 1.69 13.31 -3.09
C ALA A 184 2.79 14.23 -3.69
N PHE A 185 3.80 14.60 -2.89
CA PHE A 185 4.97 15.34 -3.36
C PHE A 185 6.00 14.45 -4.10
N GLN A 186 5.79 13.13 -4.13
CA GLN A 186 6.56 12.17 -4.91
C GLN A 186 5.73 11.68 -6.10
N LYS A 187 6.38 11.33 -7.20
CA LYS A 187 5.71 11.07 -8.48
C LYS A 187 5.14 9.64 -8.63
N GLY A 188 4.86 8.95 -7.54
CA GLY A 188 4.42 7.56 -7.58
C GLY A 188 3.13 7.36 -8.38
N ARG A 189 2.15 8.25 -8.21
CA ARG A 189 0.90 8.21 -8.97
C ARG A 189 1.13 8.35 -10.47
N GLU A 190 1.91 9.34 -10.89
CA GLU A 190 2.22 9.55 -12.30
C GLU A 190 2.91 8.33 -12.97
N VAL A 191 3.65 7.56 -12.17
CA VAL A 191 4.36 6.37 -12.66
C VAL A 191 3.41 5.20 -12.87
N ILE A 192 2.41 5.02 -12.01
CA ILE A 192 1.48 3.89 -12.08
C ILE A 192 0.29 4.13 -13.02
N GLU A 193 -0.02 5.39 -13.36
CA GLU A 193 -1.10 5.77 -14.27
C GLU A 193 -0.67 5.80 -15.76
N ARG A 194 0.62 5.56 -16.06
CA ARG A 194 1.18 5.44 -17.42
C ARG A 194 1.03 4.04 -17.97
#